data_e80e83facf2823a66ed41e9baa8625c2
#
_entry.id   e80e83facf2823a66ed41e9baa8625c2
#
_cell.length_a   1.000
_cell.length_b   1.000
_cell.length_c   1.000
_cell.angle_alpha   90.00
_cell.angle_beta   90.00
_cell.angle_gamma   90.00
#
_symmetry.space_group_name_H-M   'P 1'
#
loop_
_entity.id
_entity.type
_entity.pdbx_description
1 polymer ?
#
loop_
_entity_poly.entity_id
_entity_poly.type
_entity_poly.pdbx_seq_one_letter_code
_entity_poly.pdbx_strand_id
1 'polypeptide(L)' 'MQVNTHQFPALEQVTRPNLTTAEAAFYLNRAPQTLRAWACLENFPAGLRCRRVGGLLAWPTVEVKALAGVTA' A
#
# COMPACT_ATOMS: atom_id res chain seq x y z
N MET A 1 11.67 20.37 3.36
CA MET A 1 11.46 20.05 2.89
C MET A 1 10.60 19.42 2.60
N GLN A 2 9.92 19.07 2.21
CA GLN A 2 9.26 18.48 1.88
C GLN A 2 9.00 18.00 1.02
N VAL A 3 8.91 18.19 0.83
CA VAL A 3 8.77 17.70 0.08
C VAL A 3 8.41 16.48 -0.60
N ASN A 4 8.35 15.38 -0.30
CA ASN A 4 8.05 14.12 -0.92
C ASN A 4 6.58 13.84 -1.08
N THR A 5 5.75 14.68 -0.49
CA THR A 5 4.30 14.51 -0.60
C THR A 5 3.83 14.64 -2.03
N HIS A 6 4.64 15.23 -2.89
CA HIS A 6 4.26 15.39 -4.30
C HIS A 6 4.33 14.10 -5.08
N GLN A 7 5.07 13.12 -4.58
CA GLN A 7 5.21 11.86 -5.28
C GLN A 7 4.00 10.95 -5.10
N PHE A 8 3.20 11.22 -4.07
CA PHE A 8 2.08 10.37 -3.75
C PHE A 8 0.86 11.24 -3.54
N PRO A 9 -0.12 11.17 -4.45
CA PRO A 9 -1.35 11.93 -4.28
C PRO A 9 -2.10 11.44 -3.04
N ALA A 10 -3.08 12.21 -2.61
CA ALA A 10 -3.93 11.78 -1.50
C ALA A 10 -4.54 10.42 -1.83
N LEU A 11 -4.63 9.55 -0.84
CA LEU A 11 -5.09 8.19 -1.07
C LEU A 11 -6.51 8.18 -1.63
N GLU A 12 -7.35 9.12 -1.22
CA GLU A 12 -8.71 9.22 -1.74
C GLU A 12 -8.74 9.45 -3.24
N GLN A 13 -7.67 10.03 -3.79
CA GLN A 13 -7.60 10.37 -5.20
C GLN A 13 -6.96 9.29 -6.04
N VAL A 14 -6.48 8.24 -5.41
CA VAL A 14 -5.85 7.14 -6.14
C VAL A 14 -6.93 6.30 -6.79
N THR A 15 -6.85 6.18 -8.11
CA THR A 15 -7.84 5.42 -8.87
C THR A 15 -7.29 4.11 -9.41
N ARG A 16 -5.98 3.91 -9.32
CA ARG A 16 -5.38 2.66 -9.79
C ARG A 16 -5.84 1.50 -8.91
N PRO A 17 -6.05 0.32 -9.50
CA PRO A 17 -6.52 -0.83 -8.72
C PRO A 17 -5.50 -1.34 -7.72
N ASN A 18 -4.21 -1.15 -7.99
CA ASN A 18 -3.14 -1.66 -7.13
C ASN A 18 -2.10 -0.59 -6.89
N LEU A 19 -1.40 -0.71 -5.76
CA LEU A 19 -0.31 0.18 -5.38
C LEU A 19 0.98 -0.63 -5.34
N THR A 20 2.10 0.08 -5.55
CA THR A 20 3.41 -0.52 -5.32
C THR A 20 3.65 -0.65 -3.82
N THR A 21 4.67 -1.45 -3.46
CA THR A 21 5.02 -1.59 -2.05
C THR A 21 5.39 -0.23 -1.44
N ALA A 22 6.13 0.59 -2.16
CA ALA A 22 6.51 1.91 -1.66
C ALA A 22 5.28 2.79 -1.43
N GLU A 23 4.34 2.76 -2.37
CA GLU A 23 3.13 3.57 -2.23
C GLU A 23 2.28 3.09 -1.08
N ALA A 24 2.06 1.78 -0.98
CA ALA A 24 1.26 1.24 0.11
C ALA A 24 1.91 1.54 1.46
N ALA A 25 3.23 1.42 1.55
CA ALA A 25 3.94 1.72 2.79
C ALA A 25 3.75 3.18 3.17
N PHE A 26 3.84 4.08 2.20
CA PHE A 26 3.65 5.50 2.46
C PHE A 26 2.26 5.75 3.05
N TYR A 27 1.22 5.21 2.41
CA TYR A 27 -0.15 5.46 2.84
C TYR A 27 -0.48 4.79 4.17
N LEU A 28 0.16 3.66 4.47
CA LEU A 28 -0.06 2.97 5.73
C LEU A 28 0.88 3.46 6.83
N ASN A 29 1.78 4.39 6.49
CA ASN A 29 2.77 4.92 7.42
C ASN A 29 3.62 3.81 8.01
N ARG A 30 4.09 2.92 7.15
CA ARG A 30 4.96 1.81 7.53
C ARG A 30 6.18 1.80 6.62
N ALA A 31 7.24 1.14 7.09
CA ALA A 31 8.41 0.98 6.24
C ALA A 31 8.10 -0.02 5.12
N PRO A 32 8.62 0.20 3.91
CA PRO A 32 8.42 -0.78 2.84
C PRO A 32 8.88 -2.18 3.21
N GLN A 33 9.92 -2.28 4.02
CA GLN A 33 10.42 -3.55 4.51
C GLN A 33 9.35 -4.30 5.28
N THR A 34 8.54 -3.58 6.06
CA THR A 34 7.48 -4.19 6.83
C THR A 34 6.46 -4.87 5.90
N LEU A 35 6.11 -4.19 4.81
CA LEU A 35 5.17 -4.77 3.86
C LEU A 35 5.75 -6.00 3.17
N ARG A 36 7.05 -5.95 2.85
CA ARG A 36 7.71 -7.10 2.26
C ARG A 36 7.72 -8.28 3.22
N ALA A 37 7.92 -8.00 4.50
CA ALA A 37 7.87 -9.06 5.51
C ALA A 37 6.48 -9.66 5.59
N TRP A 38 5.45 -8.83 5.56
CA TRP A 38 4.07 -9.34 5.55
C TRP A 38 3.85 -10.29 4.37
N ALA A 39 4.33 -9.90 3.19
CA ALA A 39 4.15 -10.72 2.01
C ALA A 39 4.94 -12.03 2.11
N CYS A 40 6.16 -11.95 2.61
CA CYS A 40 7.03 -13.11 2.72
C CYS A 40 6.46 -14.15 3.70
N LEU A 41 5.94 -13.66 4.82
CA LEU A 41 5.41 -14.53 5.87
C LEU A 41 3.93 -14.82 5.69
N GLU A 42 3.30 -14.17 4.73
CA GLU A 42 1.86 -14.25 4.49
C GLU A 42 1.07 -13.92 5.76
N ASN A 43 1.58 -12.95 6.51
CA ASN A 43 0.97 -12.52 7.75
C ASN A 43 0.50 -11.09 7.59
N PHE A 44 -0.70 -10.93 7.04
CA PHE A 44 -1.24 -9.62 6.68
C PHE A 44 -2.19 -9.11 7.74
N PRO A 45 -2.16 -7.79 8.04
CA PRO A 45 -3.10 -7.24 9.01
C PRO A 45 -4.47 -7.01 8.38
N ALA A 46 -5.51 -7.21 9.15
CA ALA A 46 -6.87 -6.73 8.88
C ALA A 46 -7.36 -7.01 7.45
N GLY A 47 -7.04 -8.15 6.91
CA GLY A 47 -7.55 -8.54 5.60
C GLY A 47 -6.78 -7.97 4.41
N LEU A 48 -5.75 -7.20 4.66
CA LEU A 48 -4.89 -6.72 3.59
C LEU A 48 -4.15 -7.91 3.00
N ARG A 49 -4.11 -7.98 1.68
CA ARG A 49 -3.39 -9.03 0.99
C ARG A 49 -2.70 -8.42 -0.22
N CYS A 50 -1.53 -8.94 -0.56
CA CYS A 50 -0.85 -8.51 -1.75
C CYS A 50 -0.96 -9.59 -2.82
N ARG A 51 -0.69 -9.18 -4.05
CA ARG A 51 -0.63 -10.08 -5.19
C ARG A 51 0.73 -9.92 -5.84
N ARG A 52 1.15 -10.96 -6.53
CA ARG A 52 2.38 -10.88 -7.31
C ARG A 52 2.02 -10.77 -8.77
N VAL A 53 2.50 -9.70 -9.37
CA VAL A 53 2.23 -9.43 -10.79
C VAL A 53 3.59 -9.19 -11.43
N GLY A 54 3.99 -10.10 -12.33
CA GLY A 54 5.26 -9.97 -13.02
C GLY A 54 6.45 -9.91 -12.08
N GLY A 55 6.38 -10.63 -10.95
CA GLY A 55 7.48 -10.66 -9.98
C GLY A 55 7.48 -9.50 -9.00
N LEU A 56 6.52 -8.57 -9.14
CA LEU A 56 6.41 -7.43 -8.24
C LEU A 56 5.21 -7.60 -7.34
N LEU A 57 5.30 -7.04 -6.13
CA LEU A 57 4.18 -7.05 -5.22
C LEU A 57 3.22 -5.93 -5.59
N ALA A 58 1.95 -6.27 -5.66
CA ALA A 58 0.88 -5.31 -5.92
C ALA A 58 -0.08 -5.33 -4.75
N TRP A 59 -0.38 -4.16 -4.18
CA TRP A 59 -1.22 -4.04 -3.00
C TRP A 59 -2.56 -3.44 -3.42
N PRO A 60 -3.66 -4.17 -3.25
CA PRO A 60 -4.97 -3.67 -3.71
C PRO A 60 -5.30 -2.34 -3.04
N THR A 61 -5.61 -1.35 -3.86
CA THR A 61 -5.87 -0.01 -3.37
C THR A 61 -7.05 0.01 -2.41
N VAL A 62 -8.10 -0.76 -2.71
CA VAL A 62 -9.28 -0.81 -1.86
C VAL A 62 -8.92 -1.29 -0.46
N GLU A 63 -8.07 -2.30 -0.38
CA GLU A 63 -7.68 -2.85 0.93
C GLU A 63 -6.77 -1.90 1.67
N VAL A 64 -5.89 -1.20 0.95
CA VAL A 64 -5.03 -0.21 1.58
C VAL A 64 -5.88 0.94 2.12
N LYS A 65 -6.86 1.39 1.37
CA LYS A 65 -7.76 2.45 1.84
C LYS A 65 -8.51 2.02 3.09
N ALA A 66 -9.01 0.80 3.10
CA ALA A 66 -9.74 0.30 4.26
C ALA A 66 -8.85 0.25 5.50
N LEU A 67 -7.63 -0.24 5.33
CA LEU A 67 -6.70 -0.35 6.46
C LEU A 67 -6.23 1.01 6.93
N ALA A 68 -6.08 1.96 6.02
CA ALA A 68 -5.64 3.30 6.38
C ALA A 68 -6.77 4.14 6.98
N GLY A 69 -7.99 3.64 6.96
CA GLY A 69 -9.12 4.37 7.50
C GLY A 69 -9.76 5.34 6.54
N VAL A 70 -9.44 5.24 5.26
CA VAL A 70 -10.03 6.10 4.24
C VAL A 70 -11.30 5.45 3.74
N THR A 71 -12.41 6.13 3.90
CA THR A 71 -13.69 5.63 3.39
C THR A 71 -13.98 6.32 2.06
N ALA A 72 -14.33 5.52 1.10
CA ALA A 72 -14.61 6.07 -0.22
C ALA A 72 -15.96 6.75 -0.26
#